data_f01526a52fca04489db17d4fc1fe6096
#
_entry.id   f01526a52fca04489db17d4fc1fe6096
#
_cell.length_a   1.000
_cell.length_b   1.000
_cell.length_c   1.000
_cell.angle_alpha   90.00
_cell.angle_beta   90.00
_cell.angle_gamma   90.00
#
_symmetry.space_group_name_H-M   'P 1'
#
loop_
_entity.id
_entity.type
_entity.pdbx_description
1 polymer ?
#
loop_
_entity_poly.entity_id
_entity_poly.type
_entity_poly.pdbx_seq_one_letter_code
_entity_poly.pdbx_strand_id
1 'polypeptide(L)'
;YSYNSLEWVETLWAVFKVRAVWININYRYVEDELAYLFKNADLVGLVFAREFAPRVAAVIDSLPDLRFTVVVDDGSDADTGLLSPPPVEYEAAMLSGSPERDFGPRSADDHYILYTGGTTGMPKGVVWRHKDVFFALGGGNDPQTGVRATHPGDMVKRAHTTPPCL
;
A
#
# COMPACT_ATOMS: atom_id res chain seq x y z
N TYR A 1 -4.14 3.14 -5.03
CA TYR A 1 -4.10 4.41 -5.74
C TYR A 1 -5.17 5.34 -5.18
N SER A 2 -4.80 6.10 -4.13
CA SER A 2 -5.72 6.98 -3.42
C SER A 2 -4.96 8.08 -2.69
N TYR A 3 -5.68 9.05 -2.14
CA TYR A 3 -5.15 9.93 -1.10
C TYR A 3 -4.96 9.16 0.22
N ASN A 4 -4.28 9.78 1.18
CA ASN A 4 -4.18 9.24 2.52
C ASN A 4 -5.56 9.27 3.19
N SER A 5 -6.07 8.09 3.54
CA SER A 5 -7.37 7.90 4.17
C SER A 5 -7.28 6.74 5.17
N LEU A 6 -8.38 6.45 5.85
CA LEU A 6 -8.46 5.29 6.73
C LEU A 6 -8.31 4.00 5.93
N GLU A 7 -9.01 3.89 4.80
CA GLU A 7 -9.00 2.73 3.91
C GLU A 7 -7.61 2.47 3.33
N TRP A 8 -6.83 3.54 3.07
CA TRP A 8 -5.44 3.43 2.65
C TRP A 8 -4.59 2.73 3.73
N VAL A 9 -4.74 3.12 5.01
CA VAL A 9 -4.01 2.51 6.13
C VAL A 9 -4.46 1.07 6.36
N GLU A 10 -5.76 0.81 6.33
CA GLU A 10 -6.32 -0.53 6.48
C GLU A 10 -5.85 -1.47 5.37
N THR A 11 -5.85 -0.99 4.12
CA THR A 11 -5.33 -1.74 2.96
C THR A 11 -3.84 -2.09 3.15
N LEU A 12 -3.01 -1.14 3.58
CA LEU A 12 -1.59 -1.37 3.87
C LEU A 12 -1.43 -2.55 4.84
N TRP A 13 -2.15 -2.51 5.96
CA TRP A 13 -2.06 -3.56 6.97
C TRP A 13 -2.64 -4.90 6.50
N ALA A 14 -3.72 -4.87 5.71
CA ALA A 14 -4.30 -6.08 5.12
C ALA A 14 -3.30 -6.78 4.19
N VAL A 15 -2.67 -6.02 3.28
CA VAL A 15 -1.65 -6.53 2.36
C VAL A 15 -0.48 -7.15 3.12
N PHE A 16 0.01 -6.51 4.19
CA PHE A 16 1.07 -7.06 5.02
C PHE A 16 0.64 -8.33 5.76
N LYS A 17 -0.62 -8.42 6.21
CA LYS A 17 -1.12 -9.60 6.92
C LYS A 17 -1.14 -10.83 6.02
N VAL A 18 -1.49 -10.70 4.76
CA VAL A 18 -1.51 -11.80 3.78
C VAL A 18 -0.15 -12.04 3.12
N ARG A 19 0.90 -11.34 3.54
CA ARG A 19 2.27 -11.42 3.00
C ARG A 19 2.39 -11.05 1.53
N ALA A 20 1.47 -10.21 1.04
CA ALA A 20 1.59 -9.61 -0.27
C ALA A 20 2.53 -8.39 -0.22
N VAL A 21 3.05 -8.00 -1.36
CA VAL A 21 3.93 -6.83 -1.50
C VAL A 21 3.06 -5.60 -1.70
N TRP A 22 3.08 -4.69 -0.72
CA TRP A 22 2.34 -3.44 -0.83
C TRP A 22 3.11 -2.39 -1.63
N ILE A 23 2.40 -1.67 -2.48
CA ILE A 23 2.95 -0.63 -3.34
C ILE A 23 2.12 0.63 -3.18
N ASN A 24 2.74 1.72 -2.70
CA ASN A 24 2.11 3.03 -2.67
C ASN A 24 2.20 3.68 -4.05
N ILE A 25 1.05 4.00 -4.62
CA ILE A 25 0.95 4.68 -5.91
C ILE A 25 0.66 6.15 -5.67
N ASN A 26 1.51 7.02 -6.20
CA ASN A 26 1.32 8.46 -6.08
C ASN A 26 0.03 8.86 -6.83
N TYR A 27 -0.92 9.46 -6.13
CA TYR A 27 -2.21 9.91 -6.67
C TYR A 27 -2.08 10.93 -7.82
N ARG A 28 -0.90 11.54 -7.99
CA ARG A 28 -0.61 12.48 -9.07
C ARG A 28 -0.24 11.81 -10.39
N TYR A 29 0.07 10.51 -10.37
CA TYR A 29 0.41 9.80 -11.60
C TYR A 29 -0.80 9.75 -12.53
N VAL A 30 -0.51 9.92 -13.81
CA VAL A 30 -1.47 9.81 -14.90
C VAL A 30 -1.26 8.50 -15.68
N GLU A 31 -2.00 8.30 -16.75
CA GLU A 31 -2.15 7.03 -17.43
C GLU A 31 -0.80 6.38 -17.83
N ASP A 32 0.14 7.17 -18.36
CA ASP A 32 1.45 6.64 -18.80
C ASP A 32 2.29 6.12 -17.63
N GLU A 33 2.34 6.89 -16.52
CA GLU A 33 3.07 6.45 -15.34
C GLU A 33 2.38 5.26 -14.66
N LEU A 34 1.03 5.25 -14.64
CA LEU A 34 0.26 4.13 -14.09
C LEU A 34 0.49 2.86 -14.90
N ALA A 35 0.39 2.92 -16.24
CA ALA A 35 0.63 1.77 -17.11
C ALA A 35 2.05 1.21 -16.93
N TYR A 36 3.03 2.08 -16.83
CA TYR A 36 4.41 1.69 -16.56
C TYR A 36 4.55 1.02 -15.19
N LEU A 37 4.09 1.70 -14.13
CA LEU A 37 4.24 1.22 -12.76
C LEU A 37 3.53 -0.12 -12.56
N PHE A 38 2.30 -0.24 -13.02
CA PHE A 38 1.51 -1.46 -12.86
C PHE A 38 2.16 -2.67 -13.53
N LYS A 39 2.71 -2.48 -14.74
CA LYS A 39 3.47 -3.54 -15.45
C LYS A 39 4.80 -3.85 -14.75
N ASN A 40 5.55 -2.82 -14.35
CA ASN A 40 6.86 -2.99 -13.71
C ASN A 40 6.76 -3.66 -12.33
N ALA A 41 5.61 -3.52 -11.68
CA ALA A 41 5.32 -4.08 -10.37
C ALA A 41 4.65 -5.45 -10.42
N ASP A 42 4.37 -6.01 -11.61
CA ASP A 42 3.58 -7.24 -11.78
C ASP A 42 2.30 -7.21 -10.94
N LEU A 43 1.52 -6.13 -11.09
CA LEU A 43 0.39 -5.83 -10.21
C LEU A 43 -0.71 -6.89 -10.33
N VAL A 44 -1.09 -7.50 -9.21
CA VAL A 44 -2.12 -8.55 -9.15
C VAL A 44 -3.45 -8.09 -8.55
N GLY A 45 -3.45 -7.00 -7.82
CA GLY A 45 -4.63 -6.39 -7.22
C GLY A 45 -4.48 -4.89 -7.08
N LEU A 46 -5.56 -4.14 -7.23
CA LEU A 46 -5.57 -2.69 -7.11
C LEU A 46 -6.71 -2.24 -6.21
N VAL A 47 -6.37 -1.45 -5.18
CA VAL A 47 -7.34 -0.69 -4.38
C VAL A 47 -7.21 0.78 -4.77
N PHE A 48 -8.28 1.43 -5.15
CA PHE A 48 -8.24 2.81 -5.64
C PHE A 48 -9.44 3.63 -5.19
N ALA A 49 -9.25 4.95 -5.03
CA ALA A 49 -10.34 5.88 -4.78
C ALA A 49 -11.18 6.10 -6.05
N ARG A 50 -12.49 6.22 -5.89
CA ARG A 50 -13.47 6.27 -6.99
C ARG A 50 -13.15 7.34 -8.02
N GLU A 51 -12.71 8.52 -7.60
CA GLU A 51 -12.35 9.61 -8.51
C GLU A 51 -11.30 9.22 -9.57
N PHE A 52 -10.49 8.21 -9.28
CA PHE A 52 -9.46 7.73 -10.20
C PHE A 52 -9.93 6.64 -11.17
N ALA A 53 -11.22 6.24 -11.12
CA ALA A 53 -11.78 5.22 -12.00
C ALA A 53 -11.51 5.46 -13.50
N PRO A 54 -11.64 6.69 -14.04
CA PRO A 54 -11.32 6.95 -15.45
C PRO A 54 -9.87 6.66 -15.81
N ARG A 55 -8.92 7.02 -14.94
CA ARG A 55 -7.48 6.76 -15.17
C ARG A 55 -7.16 5.27 -15.09
N VAL A 56 -7.76 4.57 -14.12
CA VAL A 56 -7.60 3.11 -13.99
C VAL A 56 -8.18 2.41 -15.21
N ALA A 57 -9.38 2.79 -15.67
CA ALA A 57 -10.02 2.22 -16.85
C ALA A 57 -9.16 2.38 -18.12
N ALA A 58 -8.47 3.51 -18.26
CA ALA A 58 -7.61 3.75 -19.42
C ALA A 58 -6.40 2.81 -19.53
N VAL A 59 -5.98 2.18 -18.43
CA VAL A 59 -4.77 1.35 -18.40
C VAL A 59 -5.03 -0.13 -18.09
N ILE A 60 -6.20 -0.46 -17.53
CA ILE A 60 -6.49 -1.79 -16.97
C ILE A 60 -6.38 -2.91 -17.99
N ASP A 61 -6.80 -2.71 -19.23
CA ASP A 61 -6.74 -3.71 -20.30
C ASP A 61 -5.31 -4.10 -20.68
N SER A 62 -4.34 -3.30 -20.29
CA SER A 62 -2.92 -3.56 -20.51
C SER A 62 -2.25 -4.42 -19.43
N LEU A 63 -3.02 -4.91 -18.42
CA LEU A 63 -2.54 -5.57 -17.22
C LEU A 63 -3.04 -7.04 -17.15
N PRO A 64 -2.39 -7.97 -17.83
CA PRO A 64 -2.88 -9.34 -17.94
C PRO A 64 -2.87 -10.11 -16.59
N ASP A 65 -2.04 -9.69 -15.65
CA ASP A 65 -1.89 -10.34 -14.34
C ASP A 65 -2.80 -9.76 -13.25
N LEU A 66 -3.52 -8.66 -13.54
CA LEU A 66 -4.45 -8.06 -12.59
C LEU A 66 -5.68 -8.97 -12.42
N ARG A 67 -5.93 -9.37 -11.18
CA ARG A 67 -6.98 -10.36 -10.84
C ARG A 67 -8.22 -9.74 -10.24
N PHE A 68 -8.08 -8.62 -9.55
CA PHE A 68 -9.20 -7.93 -8.89
C PHE A 68 -8.91 -6.45 -8.70
N THR A 69 -9.99 -5.70 -8.62
CA THR A 69 -9.97 -4.29 -8.23
C THR A 69 -10.95 -4.04 -7.11
N VAL A 70 -10.60 -3.15 -6.20
CA VAL A 70 -11.46 -2.69 -5.10
C VAL A 70 -11.55 -1.17 -5.20
N VAL A 71 -12.76 -0.64 -5.17
CA VAL A 71 -13.00 0.80 -5.20
C VAL A 71 -13.40 1.31 -3.82
N VAL A 72 -12.73 2.38 -3.41
CA VAL A 72 -13.06 3.13 -2.18
C VAL A 72 -13.99 4.28 -2.56
N ASP A 73 -15.12 4.38 -1.87
CA ASP A 73 -16.02 5.52 -2.02
C ASP A 73 -15.41 6.76 -1.37
N ASP A 74 -15.13 7.76 -2.17
CA ASP A 74 -14.55 9.04 -1.78
C ASP A 74 -15.56 10.19 -1.91
N GLY A 75 -16.84 9.87 -2.18
CA GLY A 75 -17.91 10.82 -2.41
C GLY A 75 -17.92 11.42 -3.83
N SER A 76 -17.06 10.96 -4.73
CA SER A 76 -17.07 11.37 -6.13
C SER A 76 -18.11 10.61 -6.96
N ASP A 77 -18.53 11.19 -8.08
CA ASP A 77 -19.49 10.60 -9.02
C ASP A 77 -18.81 9.89 -10.21
N ALA A 78 -17.51 9.55 -10.09
CA ALA A 78 -16.79 8.92 -11.18
C ALA A 78 -17.36 7.52 -11.50
N ASP A 79 -17.57 7.27 -12.80
CA ASP A 79 -18.19 6.04 -13.27
C ASP A 79 -17.20 4.85 -13.19
N THR A 80 -17.51 3.91 -12.34
CA THR A 80 -16.76 2.64 -12.21
C THR A 80 -17.23 1.57 -13.20
N GLY A 81 -18.36 1.80 -13.91
CA GLY A 81 -18.86 0.90 -14.97
C GLY A 81 -17.95 0.84 -16.20
N LEU A 82 -16.96 1.73 -16.28
CA LEU A 82 -15.91 1.70 -17.30
C LEU A 82 -14.92 0.54 -17.13
N LEU A 83 -14.90 -0.09 -15.95
CA LEU A 83 -13.98 -1.19 -15.64
C LEU A 83 -14.66 -2.55 -15.88
N SER A 84 -13.92 -3.48 -16.48
CA SER A 84 -14.38 -4.85 -16.70
C SER A 84 -13.29 -5.87 -16.27
N PRO A 85 -13.55 -6.72 -15.29
CA PRO A 85 -14.77 -6.79 -14.48
C PRO A 85 -14.98 -5.56 -13.59
N PRO A 86 -16.21 -5.26 -13.16
CA PRO A 86 -16.47 -4.13 -12.27
C PRO A 86 -15.74 -4.34 -10.93
N PRO A 87 -15.24 -3.25 -10.32
CA PRO A 87 -14.53 -3.33 -9.04
C PRO A 87 -15.49 -3.72 -7.91
N VAL A 88 -14.95 -4.38 -6.90
CA VAL A 88 -15.67 -4.65 -5.65
C VAL A 88 -15.67 -3.38 -4.81
N GLU A 89 -16.82 -3.00 -4.24
CA GLU A 89 -16.86 -1.89 -3.27
C GLU A 89 -16.09 -2.24 -2.00
N TYR A 90 -15.33 -1.28 -1.46
CA TYR A 90 -14.44 -1.49 -0.32
C TYR A 90 -15.18 -2.06 0.90
N GLU A 91 -16.33 -1.48 1.26
CA GLU A 91 -17.12 -1.94 2.40
C GLU A 91 -17.66 -3.38 2.17
N ALA A 92 -18.04 -3.72 0.95
CA ALA A 92 -18.47 -5.07 0.62
C ALA A 92 -17.30 -6.07 0.74
N ALA A 93 -16.10 -5.69 0.32
CA ALA A 93 -14.90 -6.49 0.50
C ALA A 93 -14.58 -6.71 1.98
N MET A 94 -14.67 -5.66 2.80
CA MET A 94 -14.46 -5.75 4.25
C MET A 94 -15.47 -6.67 4.93
N LEU A 95 -16.75 -6.55 4.60
CA LEU A 95 -17.81 -7.38 5.17
C LEU A 95 -17.73 -8.85 4.74
N SER A 96 -17.11 -9.15 3.62
CA SER A 96 -16.93 -10.52 3.14
C SER A 96 -15.78 -11.27 3.83
N GLY A 97 -14.90 -10.53 4.53
CA GLY A 97 -13.74 -11.09 5.22
C GLY A 97 -14.06 -11.69 6.59
N SER A 98 -13.18 -12.57 7.08
CA SER A 98 -13.25 -13.06 8.45
C SER A 98 -12.65 -12.03 9.43
N PRO A 99 -13.30 -11.73 10.56
CA PRO A 99 -12.73 -10.91 11.62
C PRO A 99 -11.63 -11.64 12.42
N GLU A 100 -11.51 -12.93 12.23
CA GLU A 100 -10.57 -13.77 12.96
C GLU A 100 -9.14 -13.61 12.43
N ARG A 101 -8.18 -13.89 13.29
CA ARG A 101 -6.78 -13.93 12.90
C ARG A 101 -6.42 -15.27 12.25
N ASP A 102 -6.89 -15.50 11.05
CA ASP A 102 -6.74 -16.75 10.28
C ASP A 102 -5.60 -16.75 9.26
N PHE A 103 -4.76 -15.71 9.28
CA PHE A 103 -3.59 -15.60 8.41
C PHE A 103 -2.33 -16.18 9.07
N GLY A 104 -1.44 -16.74 8.24
CA GLY A 104 -0.19 -17.37 8.67
C GLY A 104 0.83 -16.40 9.28
N PRO A 105 1.96 -16.92 9.84
CA PRO A 105 3.01 -16.10 10.39
C PRO A 105 3.66 -15.25 9.30
N ARG A 106 3.88 -13.97 9.60
CA ARG A 106 4.59 -13.03 8.72
C ARG A 106 6.09 -13.19 8.88
N SER A 107 6.85 -12.74 7.89
CA SER A 107 8.30 -12.74 7.91
C SER A 107 8.85 -11.32 8.01
N ALA A 108 9.94 -11.16 8.75
CA ALA A 108 10.71 -9.92 8.77
C ALA A 108 11.35 -9.60 7.40
N ASP A 109 11.48 -10.61 6.54
CA ASP A 109 11.99 -10.50 5.18
C ASP A 109 10.90 -10.30 4.12
N ASP A 110 9.61 -10.20 4.50
CA ASP A 110 8.54 -9.79 3.60
C ASP A 110 8.83 -8.37 3.04
N HIS A 111 8.37 -8.10 1.83
CA HIS A 111 8.75 -6.92 1.08
C HIS A 111 7.65 -5.85 1.03
N TYR A 112 8.12 -4.64 0.83
CA TYR A 112 7.37 -3.44 0.57
C TYR A 112 8.10 -2.66 -0.53
N ILE A 113 7.38 -2.10 -1.50
CA ILE A 113 7.98 -1.34 -2.60
C ILE A 113 7.49 0.10 -2.54
N LEU A 114 8.45 1.02 -2.51
CA LEU A 114 8.18 2.45 -2.63
C LEU A 114 8.67 2.96 -3.99
N TYR A 115 7.74 3.40 -4.83
CA TYR A 115 8.10 4.05 -6.08
C TYR A 115 8.44 5.52 -5.83
N THR A 116 9.64 5.89 -6.25
CA THR A 116 10.13 7.27 -6.13
C THR A 116 10.19 7.91 -7.50
N GLY A 117 9.71 9.15 -7.63
CA GLY A 117 9.88 9.97 -8.83
C GLY A 117 11.37 10.27 -9.03
N GLY A 118 11.92 9.89 -10.19
CA GLY A 118 13.26 10.33 -10.61
C GLY A 118 13.16 11.71 -11.27
N THR A 119 14.21 12.52 -11.14
CA THR A 119 14.30 13.81 -11.85
C THR A 119 14.48 13.66 -13.36
N THR A 120 14.69 12.45 -13.87
CA THR A 120 15.11 12.18 -15.25
C THR A 120 14.44 10.94 -15.87
N GLY A 121 13.21 10.57 -15.47
CA GLY A 121 12.56 9.41 -16.11
C GLY A 121 11.41 8.82 -15.28
N MET A 122 10.98 7.63 -15.71
CA MET A 122 9.89 6.91 -15.06
C MET A 122 10.22 6.55 -13.60
N PRO A 123 9.20 6.45 -12.72
CA PRO A 123 9.40 6.10 -11.31
C PRO A 123 10.14 4.76 -11.14
N LYS A 124 11.01 4.69 -10.14
CA LYS A 124 11.75 3.47 -9.79
C LYS A 124 11.25 2.89 -8.47
N GLY A 125 11.00 1.59 -8.46
CA GLY A 125 10.60 0.86 -7.27
C GLY A 125 11.81 0.54 -6.37
N VAL A 126 11.82 1.05 -5.15
CA VAL A 126 12.80 0.69 -4.12
C VAL A 126 12.20 -0.41 -3.26
N VAL A 127 12.81 -1.59 -3.29
CA VAL A 127 12.36 -2.75 -2.53
C VAL A 127 12.95 -2.71 -1.13
N TRP A 128 12.10 -2.72 -0.12
CA TRP A 128 12.47 -2.76 1.29
C TRP A 128 11.99 -4.04 1.93
N ARG A 129 12.79 -4.65 2.81
CA ARG A 129 12.29 -5.66 3.74
C ARG A 129 11.59 -4.96 4.91
N HIS A 130 10.54 -5.57 5.46
CA HIS A 130 9.80 -5.01 6.59
C HIS A 130 10.72 -4.69 7.77
N LYS A 131 11.69 -5.57 8.07
CA LYS A 131 12.66 -5.33 9.15
C LYS A 131 13.53 -4.10 8.88
N ASP A 132 13.94 -3.87 7.64
CA ASP A 132 14.82 -2.74 7.32
C ASP A 132 14.07 -1.42 7.45
N VAL A 133 12.80 -1.37 6.98
CA VAL A 133 11.92 -0.20 7.18
C VAL A 133 11.68 0.05 8.68
N PHE A 134 11.40 -1.00 9.45
CA PHE A 134 11.18 -0.89 10.89
C PHE A 134 12.39 -0.29 11.60
N PHE A 135 13.59 -0.77 11.31
CA PHE A 135 14.81 -0.26 11.96
C PHE A 135 15.26 1.10 11.43
N ALA A 136 15.04 1.40 10.14
CA ALA A 136 15.46 2.66 9.55
C ALA A 136 14.48 3.81 9.86
N LEU A 137 13.17 3.55 9.75
CA LEU A 137 12.13 4.58 9.76
C LEU A 137 11.07 4.37 10.84
N GLY A 138 10.82 3.13 11.24
CA GLY A 138 9.76 2.76 12.17
C GLY A 138 10.11 2.88 13.65
N GLY A 139 11.24 3.53 14.00
CA GLY A 139 11.67 3.70 15.39
C GLY A 139 12.30 2.45 16.01
N GLY A 140 12.56 1.41 15.23
CA GLY A 140 13.25 0.19 15.70
C GLY A 140 14.68 0.44 16.20
N ASN A 141 15.34 1.52 15.74
CA ASN A 141 16.57 2.05 16.33
C ASN A 141 16.22 3.22 17.26
N ASP A 142 16.88 3.28 18.40
CA ASP A 142 16.84 4.46 19.26
C ASP A 142 17.72 5.55 18.62
N PRO A 143 17.18 6.72 18.25
CA PRO A 143 17.95 7.77 17.57
C PRO A 143 19.01 8.41 18.47
N GLN A 144 18.88 8.31 19.81
CA GLN A 144 19.82 8.89 20.75
C GLN A 144 20.95 7.94 21.10
N THR A 145 20.64 6.64 21.27
CA THR A 145 21.61 5.64 21.74
C THR A 145 22.08 4.68 20.65
N GLY A 146 21.40 4.61 19.50
CA GLY A 146 21.65 3.65 18.43
C GLY A 146 21.24 2.20 18.78
N VAL A 147 20.64 1.99 19.94
CA VAL A 147 20.26 0.65 20.41
C VAL A 147 19.03 0.16 19.64
N ARG A 148 19.13 -1.06 19.09
CA ARG A 148 18.01 -1.71 18.38
C ARG A 148 17.01 -2.30 19.35
N ALA A 149 15.72 -2.17 19.01
CA ALA A 149 14.65 -2.86 19.70
C ALA A 149 14.76 -4.37 19.43
N THR A 150 14.61 -5.18 20.48
CA THR A 150 14.61 -6.64 20.39
C THR A 150 13.22 -7.22 20.64
N HIS A 151 12.33 -6.42 21.23
CA HIS A 151 10.96 -6.80 21.56
C HIS A 151 10.00 -5.61 21.36
N PRO A 152 8.73 -5.80 20.96
CA PRO A 152 7.77 -4.70 20.84
C PRO A 152 7.62 -3.82 22.08
N GLY A 153 7.79 -4.40 23.29
CA GLY A 153 7.78 -3.65 24.54
C GLY A 153 8.88 -2.61 24.69
N ASP A 154 9.97 -2.72 23.93
CA ASP A 154 11.06 -1.73 23.93
C ASP A 154 10.56 -0.42 23.28
N MET A 155 9.69 -0.53 22.27
CA MET A 155 9.08 0.62 21.61
C MET A 155 8.15 1.36 22.56
N VAL A 156 7.36 0.64 23.35
CA VAL A 156 6.45 1.23 24.37
C VAL A 156 7.25 2.00 25.40
N LYS A 157 8.36 1.44 25.91
CA LYS A 157 9.23 2.13 26.87
C LYS A 157 9.80 3.43 26.27
N ARG A 158 10.26 3.38 25.02
CA ARG A 158 10.80 4.56 24.31
C ARG A 158 9.75 5.65 24.11
N ALA A 159 8.51 5.27 23.73
CA ALA A 159 7.43 6.23 23.53
C ALA A 159 7.12 7.06 24.81
N HIS A 160 7.39 6.51 25.99
CA HIS A 160 7.24 7.24 27.24
C HIS A 160 8.42 8.15 27.60
N THR A 161 9.58 7.94 27.00
CA THR A 161 10.82 8.68 27.33
C THR A 161 11.26 9.65 26.23
N THR A 162 10.79 9.46 25.01
CA THR A 162 11.14 10.30 23.86
C THR A 162 10.01 11.31 23.60
N PRO A 163 10.29 12.61 23.56
CA PRO A 163 9.29 13.60 23.20
C PRO A 163 8.76 13.30 21.78
N PRO A 164 7.48 13.59 21.49
CA PRO A 164 6.93 13.39 20.17
C PRO A 164 7.73 14.20 19.14
N CYS A 165 8.16 13.55 18.07
CA CYS A 165 8.72 14.26 16.93
C CYS A 165 7.59 15.07 16.27
N LEU A 166 7.70 16.39 16.33
CA LEU A 166 6.82 17.34 15.63
C LEU A 166 7.26 17.48 14.18
#